data_cb3a604f0df2f9cfc1736f7c4c66dd2f
#
_entry.id   cb3a604f0df2f9cfc1736f7c4c66dd2f
#
_cell.length_a   1.000
_cell.length_b   1.000
_cell.length_c   1.000
_cell.angle_alpha   90.00
_cell.angle_beta   90.00
_cell.angle_gamma   90.00
#
_symmetry.space_group_name_H-M   'P 1'
#
loop_
_entity.id
_entity.type
_entity.pdbx_description
1 polymer ?
#
loop_
_entity_poly.entity_id
_entity_poly.type
_entity_poly.pdbx_seq_one_letter_code
_entity_poly.pdbx_strand_id
1 'polypeptide(L)'
;MKREIEIIAYGAERSGVSSKSGEMWYNRDLVVQWYEEGANGRYEQQTVVSINKRLNPLLLEQAVKNREKIECSMYFSYREYDGTIGKSYFAQTKGYLPPEYELKEIKKED
;
A
#
# COMPACT_ATOMS: atom_id res chain seq x y z
N MET A 1 -10.02 -1.96 7.82
CA MET A 1 -9.67 -2.99 8.81
C MET A 1 -8.18 -2.93 9.09
N LYS A 2 -7.81 -2.86 10.35
CA LYS A 2 -6.40 -2.84 10.77
C LYS A 2 -5.87 -4.25 10.92
N ARG A 3 -4.69 -4.51 10.38
CA ARG A 3 -4.00 -5.79 10.52
C ARG A 3 -2.53 -5.56 10.81
N GLU A 4 -1.96 -6.45 11.60
CA GLU A 4 -0.53 -6.52 11.80
C GLU A 4 0.06 -7.34 10.65
N ILE A 5 0.88 -6.70 9.84
CA ILE A 5 1.43 -7.29 8.62
C ILE A 5 2.96 -7.22 8.60
N GLU A 6 3.54 -8.03 7.73
CA GLU A 6 4.94 -7.91 7.33
C GLU A 6 4.99 -7.47 5.88
N ILE A 7 5.85 -6.51 5.55
CA ILE A 7 6.09 -6.12 4.16
C ILE A 7 7.20 -7.04 3.62
N ILE A 8 6.88 -7.85 2.62
CA ILE A 8 7.84 -8.81 2.07
C ILE A 8 8.50 -8.35 0.78
N ALA A 9 7.86 -7.42 0.07
CA ALA A 9 8.40 -6.83 -1.15
C ALA A 9 7.68 -5.51 -1.45
N TYR A 10 8.25 -4.70 -2.33
CA TYR A 10 7.63 -3.47 -2.79
C TYR A 10 8.01 -3.17 -4.22
N GLY A 11 7.09 -2.55 -4.94
CA GLY A 11 7.29 -2.13 -6.31
C GLY A 11 7.88 -0.72 -6.42
N ALA A 12 8.06 -0.27 -7.65
CA ALA A 12 8.54 1.07 -7.93
C ALA A 12 7.50 2.13 -7.58
N GLU A 13 7.99 3.31 -7.23
CA GLU A 13 7.14 4.48 -7.04
C GLU A 13 6.55 4.93 -8.37
N ARG A 14 5.28 5.27 -8.37
CA ARG A 14 4.58 5.85 -9.51
C ARG A 14 3.96 7.17 -9.08
N SER A 15 4.10 8.19 -9.91
CA SER A 15 3.53 9.49 -9.64
C SER A 15 3.20 10.20 -10.95
N GLY A 16 2.35 11.18 -10.86
CA GLY A 16 1.97 12.00 -12.01
C GLY A 16 1.08 13.15 -11.58
N VAL A 17 0.56 13.87 -12.59
CA VAL A 17 -0.36 14.97 -12.37
C VAL A 17 -1.70 14.60 -12.97
N SER A 18 -2.77 14.75 -12.21
CA SER A 18 -4.12 14.50 -12.70
C SER A 18 -4.50 15.52 -13.77
N SER A 19 -4.90 15.04 -14.94
CA SER A 19 -5.37 15.88 -16.03
C SER A 19 -6.69 16.60 -15.71
N LYS A 20 -7.45 16.08 -14.74
CA LYS A 20 -8.75 16.64 -14.34
C LYS A 20 -8.61 17.70 -13.24
N SER A 21 -7.79 17.46 -12.23
CA SER A 21 -7.68 18.34 -11.07
C SER A 21 -6.39 19.13 -11.02
N GLY A 22 -5.37 18.75 -11.80
CA GLY A 22 -4.04 19.35 -11.72
C GLY A 22 -3.25 18.95 -10.47
N GLU A 23 -3.82 18.10 -9.62
CA GLU A 23 -3.16 17.64 -8.41
C GLU A 23 -2.18 16.50 -8.69
N MET A 24 -1.10 16.48 -7.93
CA MET A 24 -0.15 15.36 -7.99
C MET A 24 -0.73 14.14 -7.29
N TRP A 25 -0.57 13.00 -7.95
CA TRP A 25 -0.89 11.71 -7.35
C TRP A 25 0.38 10.88 -7.19
N TYR A 26 0.32 9.96 -6.24
CA TYR A 26 1.39 9.04 -5.94
C TYR A 26 0.80 7.68 -5.60
N ASN A 27 1.44 6.61 -6.07
CA ASN A 27 1.16 5.30 -5.53
C ASN A 27 2.38 4.37 -5.62
N ARG A 28 2.34 3.34 -4.81
CA ARG A 28 3.32 2.30 -4.75
C ARG A 28 2.66 1.02 -4.27
N ASP A 29 3.00 -0.10 -4.89
CA ASP A 29 2.49 -1.39 -4.49
C ASP A 29 3.43 -2.03 -3.47
N LEU A 30 2.83 -2.56 -2.41
CA LEU A 30 3.53 -3.35 -1.41
C LEU A 30 2.94 -4.76 -1.39
N VAL A 31 3.79 -5.76 -1.32
CA VAL A 31 3.35 -7.13 -1.04
C VAL A 31 3.41 -7.33 0.46
N VAL A 32 2.27 -7.59 1.06
CA VAL A 32 2.15 -7.74 2.51
C VAL A 32 1.67 -9.15 2.86
N GLN A 33 2.06 -9.60 4.04
CA GLN A 33 1.77 -10.92 4.54
C GLN A 33 1.31 -10.83 5.99
N TRP A 34 0.33 -11.65 6.33
CA TRP A 34 -0.13 -11.79 7.71
C TRP A 34 -0.58 -13.23 7.95
N TYR A 35 -0.82 -13.57 9.21
CA TYR A 35 -1.29 -14.89 9.59
C TYR A 35 -2.72 -14.80 10.10
N GLU A 36 -3.53 -15.77 9.68
CA GLU A 36 -4.90 -15.93 10.17
C GLU A 36 -5.06 -17.31 10.82
N GLU A 37 -5.94 -17.38 11.80
CA GLU A 37 -6.30 -18.61 12.45
C GLU A 37 -7.47 -19.26 11.71
N GLY A 38 -7.27 -20.50 11.26
CA GLY A 38 -8.31 -21.28 10.58
C GLY A 38 -8.68 -22.52 11.38
N ALA A 39 -9.64 -23.28 10.87
CA ALA A 39 -10.11 -24.52 11.49
C ALA A 39 -9.00 -25.58 11.64
N ASN A 40 -8.03 -25.57 10.74
CA ASN A 40 -6.90 -26.52 10.72
C ASN A 40 -5.58 -25.88 11.20
N GLY A 41 -5.67 -24.78 11.93
CA GLY A 41 -4.52 -24.08 12.45
C GLY A 41 -4.24 -22.75 11.76
N ARG A 42 -3.05 -22.25 11.99
CA ARG A 42 -2.60 -20.95 11.48
C ARG A 42 -2.18 -21.06 10.03
N TYR A 43 -2.63 -20.13 9.20
CA TYR A 43 -2.25 -20.08 7.79
C TYR A 43 -1.84 -18.67 7.37
N GLU A 44 -1.03 -18.63 6.34
CA GLU A 44 -0.42 -17.41 5.79
C GLU A 44 -1.30 -16.83 4.70
N GLN A 45 -1.50 -15.52 4.75
CA GLN A 45 -2.19 -14.76 3.72
C GLN A 45 -1.25 -13.72 3.13
N GLN A 46 -1.33 -13.53 1.83
CA GLN A 46 -0.57 -12.49 1.12
C GLN A 46 -1.49 -11.72 0.19
N THR A 47 -1.25 -10.43 0.07
CA THR A 47 -1.93 -9.60 -0.92
C THR A 47 -1.05 -8.42 -1.33
N VAL A 48 -1.42 -7.80 -2.43
CA VAL A 48 -0.80 -6.55 -2.86
C VAL A 48 -1.69 -5.40 -2.39
N VAL A 49 -1.11 -4.48 -1.66
CA VAL A 49 -1.78 -3.24 -1.27
C VAL A 49 -1.16 -2.07 -2.01
N SER A 50 -1.99 -1.15 -2.45
CA SER A 50 -1.53 0.10 -3.04
C SER A 50 -1.59 1.20 -1.99
N ILE A 51 -0.50 1.91 -1.82
CA ILE A 51 -0.41 3.06 -0.92
C ILE A 51 -0.32 4.33 -1.73
N ASN A 52 -0.91 5.40 -1.22
CA ASN A 52 -0.99 6.69 -1.93
C ASN A 52 -0.13 7.80 -1.32
N LYS A 53 0.68 7.48 -0.33
CA LYS A 53 1.60 8.41 0.30
C LYS A 53 3.03 7.93 0.16
N ARG A 54 3.93 8.88 -0.04
CA ARG A 54 5.36 8.58 -0.13
C ARG A 54 5.86 8.10 1.22
N LEU A 55 6.61 7.00 1.20
CA LEU A 55 7.15 6.38 2.41
C LEU A 55 8.60 6.79 2.65
N ASN A 56 9.01 6.77 3.92
CA ASN A 56 10.41 6.90 4.27
C ASN A 56 11.17 5.67 3.76
N PRO A 57 12.10 5.83 2.79
CA PRO A 57 12.75 4.68 2.16
C PRO A 57 13.62 3.87 3.13
N LEU A 58 14.21 4.50 4.13
CA LEU A 58 15.03 3.79 5.11
C LEU A 58 14.19 2.89 6.01
N LEU A 59 13.04 3.39 6.47
CA LEU A 59 12.13 2.59 7.30
C LEU A 59 11.51 1.45 6.50
N LEU A 60 11.16 1.70 5.25
CA LEU A 60 10.62 0.66 4.37
C LEU A 60 11.63 -0.46 4.14
N GLU A 61 12.88 -0.10 3.84
CA GLU A 61 13.96 -1.06 3.65
C GLU A 61 14.20 -1.88 4.91
N GLN A 62 14.26 -1.24 6.08
CA GLN A 62 14.42 -1.93 7.35
C GLN A 62 13.25 -2.86 7.67
N ALA A 63 12.04 -2.42 7.40
CA ALA A 63 10.85 -3.23 7.63
C ALA A 63 10.87 -4.53 6.81
N VAL A 64 11.27 -4.44 5.55
CA VAL A 64 11.39 -5.61 4.68
C VAL A 64 12.54 -6.52 5.14
N LYS A 65 13.70 -5.95 5.42
CA LYS A 65 14.89 -6.70 5.81
C LYS A 65 14.72 -7.44 7.13
N ASN A 66 14.12 -6.78 8.12
CA ASN A 66 13.97 -7.30 9.47
C ASN A 66 12.63 -8.02 9.68
N ARG A 67 11.78 -8.06 8.68
CA ARG A 67 10.41 -8.60 8.77
C ARG A 67 9.64 -8.06 9.96
N GLU A 68 9.67 -6.75 10.09
CA GLU A 68 8.99 -6.06 11.19
C GLU A 68 7.47 -6.19 11.02
N LYS A 69 6.79 -6.41 12.14
CA LYS A 69 5.34 -6.40 12.18
C LYS A 69 4.84 -4.97 12.28
N ILE A 70 4.03 -4.58 11.31
CA ILE A 70 3.54 -3.22 11.17
C ILE A 70 2.03 -3.24 11.12
N GLU A 71 1.38 -2.34 11.83
CA GLU A 71 -0.05 -2.16 11.73
C GLU A 71 -0.40 -1.44 10.43
N CYS A 72 -1.18 -2.09 9.59
CA CYS A 72 -1.63 -1.54 8.32
C CYS A 72 -3.15 -1.52 8.28
N SER A 73 -3.73 -0.35 7.99
CA SER A 73 -5.15 -0.24 7.67
C SER A 73 -5.37 -0.63 6.23
N MET A 74 -6.16 -1.68 6.00
CA MET A 74 -6.46 -2.16 4.65
C MET A 74 -7.94 -2.10 4.39
N TYR A 75 -8.30 -1.75 3.16
CA TYR A 75 -9.69 -1.85 2.70
C TYR A 75 -9.72 -2.15 1.21
N PHE A 76 -10.84 -2.77 0.78
CA PHE A 76 -11.09 -3.04 -0.61
C PHE A 76 -11.85 -1.89 -1.24
N SER A 77 -11.45 -1.53 -2.44
CA SER A 77 -12.21 -0.64 -3.30
C SER A 77 -12.40 -1.27 -4.67
N TYR A 78 -13.50 -0.92 -5.32
CA TYR A 78 -13.76 -1.35 -6.68
C TYR A 78 -13.61 -0.15 -7.61
N ARG A 79 -12.83 -0.34 -8.68
CA ARG A 79 -12.73 0.65 -9.75
C ARG A 79 -13.50 0.21 -10.96
N GLU A 80 -14.31 1.09 -11.51
CA GLU A 80 -14.96 0.93 -12.79
C GLU A 80 -13.97 1.27 -13.90
N TYR A 81 -13.94 0.41 -14.90
CA TYR A 81 -13.11 0.59 -16.08
C TYR A 81 -13.96 0.42 -17.34
N ASP A 82 -13.96 1.43 -18.23
CA ASP A 82 -14.60 1.37 -19.53
C ASP A 82 -13.62 0.77 -20.55
N GLY A 83 -13.79 -0.52 -20.81
CA GLY A 83 -13.00 -1.23 -21.82
C GLY A 83 -13.73 -1.33 -23.15
N THR A 84 -13.06 -1.96 -24.11
CA THR A 84 -13.59 -2.15 -25.48
C THR A 84 -14.87 -2.98 -25.53
N ILE A 85 -15.10 -3.83 -24.54
CA ILE A 85 -16.24 -4.77 -24.47
C ILE A 85 -17.31 -4.29 -23.47
N GLY A 86 -17.08 -3.16 -22.79
CA GLY A 86 -17.99 -2.61 -21.80
C GLY A 86 -17.32 -2.34 -20.45
N LYS A 87 -18.15 -2.08 -19.45
CA LYS A 87 -17.67 -1.75 -18.10
C LYS A 87 -17.22 -3.01 -17.38
N SER A 88 -16.06 -2.94 -16.78
CA SER A 88 -15.56 -3.95 -15.85
C SER A 88 -15.16 -3.32 -14.53
N TYR A 89 -15.15 -4.12 -13.47
CA TYR A 89 -14.82 -3.66 -12.12
C TYR A 89 -13.60 -4.40 -11.62
N PHE A 90 -12.64 -3.64 -11.10
CA PHE A 90 -11.45 -4.22 -10.47
C PHE A 90 -11.52 -4.05 -8.97
N ALA A 91 -11.33 -5.13 -8.25
CA ALA A 91 -11.09 -5.07 -6.82
C ALA A 91 -9.64 -4.62 -6.58
N GLN A 92 -9.48 -3.59 -5.78
CA GLN A 92 -8.16 -3.10 -5.38
C GLN A 92 -8.10 -3.01 -3.87
N THR A 93 -7.04 -3.56 -3.29
CA THR A 93 -6.77 -3.43 -1.87
C THR A 93 -5.92 -2.19 -1.66
N LYS A 94 -6.37 -1.29 -0.81
CA LYS A 94 -5.60 -0.12 -0.40
C LYS A 94 -5.10 -0.29 1.02
N GLY A 95 -3.89 0.17 1.26
CA GLY A 95 -3.26 0.12 2.58
C GLY A 95 -2.77 1.48 3.05
N TYR A 96 -2.90 1.71 4.34
CA TYR A 96 -2.36 2.89 5.02
C TYR A 96 -1.43 2.43 6.13
N LEU A 97 -0.20 2.89 6.07
CA LEU A 97 0.80 2.60 7.09
C LEU A 97 0.79 3.67 8.18
N PRO A 98 1.38 3.38 9.35
CA PRO A 98 1.52 4.37 10.41
C PRO A 98 2.28 5.62 9.95
N PRO A 99 2.04 6.78 10.57
CA PRO A 99 2.65 8.04 10.16
C PRO A 99 4.17 8.05 10.10
N GLU A 100 4.84 7.24 10.90
CA GLU A 100 6.31 7.15 10.91
C GLU A 100 6.89 6.63 9.59
N TYR A 101 6.08 5.98 8.77
CA TYR A 101 6.49 5.50 7.44
C TYR A 101 6.29 6.55 6.35
N GLU A 102 5.64 7.66 6.65
CA GLU A 102 5.45 8.73 5.69
C GLU A 102 6.73 9.56 5.54
N LEU A 103 7.05 9.94 4.30
CA LEU A 103 8.09 10.90 4.05
C LEU A 103 7.56 12.29 4.43
N LYS A 104 8.10 12.85 5.50
CA LYS A 104 7.83 14.23 5.83
C LYS A 104 8.65 15.12 4.91
N GLU A 105 8.01 16.08 4.28
CA GLU A 105 8.72 17.11 3.53
C GLU A 105 9.67 17.83 4.47
N ILE A 106 10.95 17.83 4.09
CA ILE A 106 11.93 18.66 4.78
C ILE A 106 11.65 20.10 4.33
N LYS A 107 11.08 20.89 5.21
CA LYS A 107 10.95 22.32 4.95
C LYS A 107 12.37 22.89 4.87
N LYS A 108 12.70 23.45 3.71
CA LYS A 108 13.90 24.26 3.61
C LYS A 108 13.72 25.49 4.51
N GLU A 109 14.51 25.58 5.54
CA GLU A 109 14.64 26.81 6.28
C GLU A 109 15.40 27.81 5.40
N ASP A 110 14.76 28.91 5.13
CA ASP A 110 15.42 30.04 4.50
C ASP A 110 16.31 30.76 5.51
#